data_d8dbf023c04c3614a6253947f626974b
#
_entry.id   d8dbf023c04c3614a6253947f626974b
#
_cell.length_a   1.000
_cell.length_b   1.000
_cell.length_c   1.000
_cell.angle_alpha   90.00
_cell.angle_beta   90.00
_cell.angle_gamma   90.00
#
_symmetry.space_group_name_H-M   'P 1'
#
loop_
_entity.id
_entity.type
_entity.pdbx_description
1 polymer ?
#
loop_
_entity_poly.entity_id
_entity_poly.type
_entity_poly.pdbx_seq_one_letter_code
_entity_poly.pdbx_strand_id
1 'polypeptide(L)'
;MEDICFNVSQNIILPKFKNLSDDEINYKNGSDLVTAADIEAEKELKKNLLKILPTSNFIGEEEYSRNENILNFYNEDSYCWTVDPIDGTTNFANGRDKFAIMIALTFKEKILRSWIYKPLDKIMCSAIVNEGAFINNNKIITKGTKIIEETIGSISTKYWEPGFKDKLKIFKNIFKEVNSYRCIGFEYIDIGIGNRNFAILSKLSPWDHIPGILFVREAGGADIDLI
;
A
#
# COMPACT_ATOMS: atom_id res chain seq x y z
N MET A 1 -16.33 2.04 -4.76
CA MET A 1 -14.90 2.36 -4.50
C MET A 1 -14.13 2.63 -5.79
N GLU A 2 -14.32 1.83 -6.81
CA GLU A 2 -13.65 2.00 -8.11
C GLU A 2 -13.82 3.42 -8.68
N ASP A 3 -15.04 3.94 -8.73
CA ASP A 3 -15.30 5.30 -9.21
C ASP A 3 -14.60 6.39 -8.40
N ILE A 4 -14.46 6.21 -7.08
CA ILE A 4 -13.76 7.16 -6.22
C ILE A 4 -12.27 7.17 -6.56
N CYS A 5 -11.63 6.01 -6.58
CA CYS A 5 -10.21 5.90 -6.92
C CYS A 5 -9.94 6.38 -8.34
N PHE A 6 -10.80 6.02 -9.30
CA PHE A 6 -10.72 6.50 -10.66
C PHE A 6 -10.79 8.03 -10.75
N ASN A 7 -11.80 8.64 -10.12
CA ASN A 7 -12.00 10.09 -10.17
C ASN A 7 -10.85 10.85 -9.50
N VAL A 8 -10.39 10.41 -8.32
CA VAL A 8 -9.23 11.01 -7.64
C VAL A 8 -7.98 10.86 -8.51
N SER A 9 -7.77 9.69 -9.08
CA SER A 9 -6.66 9.44 -9.99
C SER A 9 -6.69 10.37 -11.21
N GLN A 10 -7.82 10.45 -11.92
CA GLN A 10 -7.91 11.23 -13.16
C GLN A 10 -7.87 12.74 -12.95
N ASN A 11 -8.46 13.23 -11.85
CA ASN A 11 -8.63 14.66 -11.63
C ASN A 11 -7.52 15.30 -10.76
N ILE A 12 -6.80 14.49 -9.97
CA ILE A 12 -5.81 15.01 -9.01
C ILE A 12 -4.43 14.41 -9.26
N ILE A 13 -4.32 13.06 -9.29
CA ILE A 13 -3.01 12.40 -9.32
C ILE A 13 -2.35 12.50 -10.70
N LEU A 14 -3.04 12.01 -11.73
CA LEU A 14 -2.47 11.91 -13.08
C LEU A 14 -2.15 13.26 -13.75
N PRO A 15 -2.90 14.35 -13.52
CA PRO A 15 -2.52 15.67 -14.04
C PRO A 15 -1.16 16.18 -13.52
N LYS A 16 -0.77 15.75 -12.31
CA LYS A 16 0.51 16.12 -11.68
C LYS A 16 1.63 15.11 -11.99
N PHE A 17 1.30 13.92 -12.49
CA PHE A 17 2.30 12.92 -12.85
C PHE A 17 3.19 13.41 -14.00
N LYS A 18 4.51 13.46 -13.78
CA LYS A 18 5.53 14.04 -14.69
C LYS A 18 5.37 15.54 -14.95
N ASN A 19 4.55 16.24 -14.18
CA ASN A 19 4.26 17.67 -14.32
C ASN A 19 4.39 18.42 -12.99
N LEU A 20 5.00 17.82 -11.97
CA LEU A 20 5.27 18.48 -10.69
C LEU A 20 6.33 19.56 -10.88
N SER A 21 6.07 20.73 -10.32
CA SER A 21 7.09 21.76 -10.11
C SER A 21 7.89 21.52 -8.83
N ASP A 22 9.06 22.12 -8.71
CA ASP A 22 9.94 21.90 -7.55
C ASP A 22 9.29 22.31 -6.22
N ASP A 23 8.43 23.33 -6.22
CA ASP A 23 7.67 23.80 -5.06
C ASP A 23 6.50 22.89 -4.66
N GLU A 24 6.08 21.98 -5.51
CA GLU A 24 5.10 20.94 -5.21
C GLU A 24 5.70 19.68 -4.57
N ILE A 25 7.03 19.60 -4.45
CA ILE A 25 7.76 18.47 -3.87
C ILE A 25 8.35 18.91 -2.53
N ASN A 26 7.96 18.24 -1.46
CA ASN A 26 8.42 18.51 -0.11
C ASN A 26 8.94 17.24 0.57
N TYR A 27 9.61 17.39 1.72
CA TYR A 27 10.11 16.27 2.51
C TYR A 27 9.49 16.30 3.91
N LYS A 28 8.95 15.13 4.32
CA LYS A 28 8.52 14.89 5.70
C LYS A 28 9.72 14.33 6.49
N ASN A 29 9.90 14.77 7.72
CA ASN A 29 10.88 14.20 8.66
C ASN A 29 12.29 13.95 8.04
N GLY A 30 12.74 14.81 7.13
CA GLY A 30 14.07 14.80 6.56
C GLY A 30 14.34 13.80 5.43
N SER A 31 13.50 12.79 5.20
CA SER A 31 13.78 11.76 4.17
C SER A 31 12.57 11.22 3.41
N ASP A 32 11.37 11.36 3.93
CA ASP A 32 10.17 10.83 3.29
C ASP A 32 9.53 11.94 2.44
N LEU A 33 9.38 11.66 1.15
CA LEU A 33 8.91 12.61 0.16
C LEU A 33 7.39 12.70 0.17
N VAL A 34 6.86 13.91 0.02
CA VAL A 34 5.45 14.19 -0.16
C VAL A 34 5.27 15.19 -1.28
N THR A 35 4.23 15.04 -2.07
CA THR A 35 3.88 15.99 -3.13
C THR A 35 2.53 16.66 -2.87
N ALA A 36 2.27 17.75 -3.59
CA ALA A 36 0.96 18.38 -3.56
C ALA A 36 -0.18 17.41 -3.98
N ALA A 37 0.16 16.41 -4.84
CA ALA A 37 -0.79 15.38 -5.25
C ALA A 37 -1.23 14.49 -4.09
N ASP A 38 -0.29 14.09 -3.20
CA ASP A 38 -0.60 13.25 -2.02
C ASP A 38 -1.62 13.96 -1.13
N ILE A 39 -1.36 15.24 -0.80
CA ILE A 39 -2.20 16.04 0.10
C ILE A 39 -3.61 16.25 -0.48
N GLU A 40 -3.70 16.60 -1.77
CA GLU A 40 -4.98 16.84 -2.44
C GLU A 40 -5.77 15.53 -2.60
N ALA A 41 -5.09 14.44 -2.98
CA ALA A 41 -5.71 13.13 -3.15
C ALA A 41 -6.26 12.61 -1.81
N GLU A 42 -5.48 12.68 -0.72
CA GLU A 42 -5.96 12.27 0.61
C GLU A 42 -7.20 13.04 1.03
N LYS A 43 -7.20 14.37 0.85
CA LYS A 43 -8.34 15.22 1.19
C LYS A 43 -9.62 14.83 0.42
N GLU A 44 -9.50 14.56 -0.88
CA GLU A 44 -10.67 14.19 -1.69
C GLU A 44 -11.11 12.75 -1.41
N LEU A 45 -10.16 11.81 -1.17
CA LEU A 45 -10.48 10.46 -0.70
C LEU A 45 -11.23 10.50 0.63
N LYS A 46 -10.71 11.21 1.65
CA LYS A 46 -11.36 11.38 2.95
C LYS A 46 -12.79 11.87 2.79
N LYS A 47 -12.99 12.92 2.03
CA LYS A 47 -14.32 13.52 1.79
C LYS A 47 -15.30 12.50 1.18
N ASN A 48 -14.86 11.68 0.22
CA ASN A 48 -15.72 10.70 -0.44
C ASN A 48 -15.97 9.47 0.44
N LEU A 49 -14.96 8.99 1.17
CA LEU A 49 -15.07 7.84 2.07
C LEU A 49 -16.00 8.13 3.25
N LEU A 50 -15.89 9.33 3.85
CA LEU A 50 -16.79 9.74 4.92
C LEU A 50 -18.24 10.00 4.45
N LYS A 51 -18.49 10.22 3.16
CA LYS A 51 -19.86 10.21 2.62
C LYS A 51 -20.45 8.80 2.55
N ILE A 52 -19.62 7.78 2.26
CA ILE A 52 -20.08 6.38 2.26
C ILE A 52 -20.41 5.92 3.68
N LEU A 53 -19.58 6.28 4.66
CA LEU A 53 -19.71 5.86 6.05
C LEU A 53 -19.48 7.05 7.00
N PRO A 54 -20.51 7.90 7.22
CA PRO A 54 -20.35 9.17 7.92
C PRO A 54 -19.88 9.08 9.37
N THR A 55 -20.13 7.96 10.03
CA THR A 55 -19.74 7.70 11.43
C THR A 55 -18.39 7.03 11.59
N SER A 56 -17.66 6.84 10.51
CA SER A 56 -16.34 6.22 10.54
C SER A 56 -15.24 7.21 10.86
N ASN A 57 -14.18 6.70 11.45
CA ASN A 57 -12.91 7.40 11.59
C ASN A 57 -12.08 7.32 10.29
N PHE A 58 -11.05 8.14 10.21
CA PHE A 58 -10.14 8.19 9.07
C PHE A 58 -8.70 8.33 9.54
N ILE A 59 -7.82 7.49 9.00
CA ILE A 59 -6.37 7.53 9.19
C ILE A 59 -5.76 7.60 7.81
N GLY A 60 -5.18 8.75 7.48
CA GLY A 60 -4.42 8.95 6.26
C GLY A 60 -2.94 9.18 6.56
N GLU A 61 -2.08 8.87 5.62
CA GLU A 61 -0.64 9.08 5.75
C GLU A 61 -0.30 10.55 6.00
N GLU A 62 -0.94 11.46 5.26
CA GLU A 62 -0.68 12.90 5.35
C GLU A 62 -1.27 13.51 6.62
N GLU A 63 -2.43 13.01 7.06
CA GLU A 63 -3.04 13.43 8.30
C GLU A 63 -2.21 12.95 9.51
N TYR A 64 -1.71 11.72 9.47
CA TYR A 64 -0.82 11.17 10.49
C TYR A 64 0.44 12.01 10.67
N SER A 65 1.04 12.47 9.58
CA SER A 65 2.25 13.31 9.65
C SER A 65 2.05 14.62 10.43
N ARG A 66 0.80 15.06 10.59
CA ARG A 66 0.41 16.26 11.35
C ARG A 66 -0.09 15.94 12.75
N ASN A 67 -0.66 14.75 12.95
CA ASN A 67 -1.22 14.32 14.23
C ASN A 67 -1.13 12.79 14.36
N GLU A 68 -0.10 12.31 15.05
CA GLU A 68 0.13 10.88 15.27
C GLU A 68 -0.96 10.22 16.15
N ASN A 69 -1.71 11.01 16.93
CA ASN A 69 -2.76 10.48 17.81
C ASN A 69 -3.93 9.85 17.05
N ILE A 70 -4.07 10.08 15.73
CA ILE A 70 -5.13 9.47 14.93
C ILE A 70 -5.05 7.94 14.91
N LEU A 71 -3.90 7.33 15.22
CA LEU A 71 -3.78 5.88 15.36
C LEU A 71 -4.66 5.33 16.49
N ASN A 72 -5.03 6.13 17.48
CA ASN A 72 -5.94 5.72 18.55
C ASN A 72 -7.33 5.34 18.02
N PHE A 73 -7.71 5.79 16.83
CA PHE A 73 -8.98 5.43 16.19
C PHE A 73 -9.13 3.91 15.96
N TYR A 74 -8.03 3.16 15.85
CA TYR A 74 -8.11 1.70 15.77
C TYR A 74 -8.65 1.05 17.04
N ASN A 75 -8.51 1.69 18.20
CA ASN A 75 -8.98 1.19 19.48
C ASN A 75 -10.47 1.54 19.74
N GLU A 76 -11.07 2.40 18.91
CA GLU A 76 -12.44 2.83 19.08
C GLU A 76 -13.44 1.79 18.56
N ASP A 77 -14.64 1.78 19.12
CA ASP A 77 -15.75 0.92 18.69
C ASP A 77 -16.45 1.50 17.45
N SER A 78 -15.67 1.73 16.41
CA SER A 78 -16.11 2.34 15.17
C SER A 78 -15.38 1.78 13.95
N TYR A 79 -15.97 1.98 12.78
CA TYR A 79 -15.26 1.74 11.53
C TYR A 79 -14.17 2.77 11.32
N CYS A 80 -13.06 2.36 10.72
CA CYS A 80 -11.97 3.26 10.39
C CYS A 80 -11.46 3.01 8.97
N TRP A 81 -11.39 4.07 8.19
CA TRP A 81 -10.70 4.07 6.90
C TRP A 81 -9.21 4.30 7.11
N THR A 82 -8.39 3.49 6.45
CA THR A 82 -6.94 3.65 6.42
C THR A 82 -6.53 3.91 4.97
N VAL A 83 -5.78 4.98 4.71
CA VAL A 83 -5.51 5.44 3.35
C VAL A 83 -4.06 5.86 3.16
N ASP A 84 -3.44 5.33 2.11
CA ASP A 84 -2.28 5.92 1.44
C ASP A 84 -2.75 6.48 0.09
N PRO A 85 -2.68 7.79 -0.11
CA PRO A 85 -3.15 8.40 -1.34
C PRO A 85 -2.26 8.10 -2.54
N ILE A 86 -0.94 7.95 -2.34
CA ILE A 86 0.04 7.64 -3.39
C ILE A 86 1.18 6.80 -2.80
N ASP A 87 0.94 5.50 -2.56
CA ASP A 87 2.03 4.58 -2.27
C ASP A 87 3.05 4.61 -3.42
N GLY A 88 4.31 4.79 -3.06
CA GLY A 88 5.37 4.98 -4.03
C GLY A 88 5.56 6.45 -4.44
N THR A 89 5.34 7.42 -3.56
CA THR A 89 5.54 8.87 -3.80
C THR A 89 6.88 9.20 -4.44
N THR A 90 7.96 8.49 -4.05
CA THR A 90 9.28 8.66 -4.70
C THR A 90 9.26 8.27 -6.18
N ASN A 91 8.53 7.21 -6.55
CA ASN A 91 8.38 6.82 -7.96
C ASN A 91 7.58 7.88 -8.70
N PHE A 92 6.44 8.29 -8.12
CA PHE A 92 5.56 9.29 -8.68
C PHE A 92 6.31 10.61 -8.97
N ALA A 93 7.02 11.16 -7.99
CA ALA A 93 7.78 12.40 -8.13
C ALA A 93 8.90 12.29 -9.17
N ASN A 94 9.48 11.10 -9.38
CA ASN A 94 10.51 10.87 -10.40
C ASN A 94 9.91 10.39 -11.74
N GLY A 95 8.62 10.51 -11.96
CA GLY A 95 7.95 10.14 -13.21
C GLY A 95 8.00 8.64 -13.55
N ARG A 96 8.20 7.77 -12.54
CA ARG A 96 8.18 6.32 -12.68
C ARG A 96 6.76 5.79 -12.49
N ASP A 97 6.41 4.74 -13.20
CA ASP A 97 5.05 4.23 -13.39
C ASP A 97 4.50 3.34 -12.26
N LYS A 98 5.29 3.05 -11.21
CA LYS A 98 4.84 2.20 -10.09
C LYS A 98 4.45 3.06 -8.88
N PHE A 99 3.18 3.40 -8.81
CA PHE A 99 2.51 4.04 -7.68
C PHE A 99 1.04 3.59 -7.62
N ALA A 100 0.44 3.59 -6.44
CA ALA A 100 -0.90 3.08 -6.20
C ALA A 100 -1.64 3.90 -5.14
N ILE A 101 -2.99 3.90 -5.21
CA ILE A 101 -3.83 4.31 -4.09
C ILE A 101 -4.10 3.07 -3.24
N MET A 102 -3.89 3.14 -1.94
CA MET A 102 -4.16 2.04 -1.03
C MET A 102 -5.21 2.44 0.01
N ILE A 103 -6.25 1.62 0.15
CA ILE A 103 -7.37 1.89 1.06
C ILE A 103 -7.73 0.61 1.80
N ALA A 104 -8.01 0.71 3.10
CA ALA A 104 -8.64 -0.35 3.86
C ALA A 104 -9.79 0.18 4.71
N LEU A 105 -10.74 -0.69 5.01
CA LEU A 105 -11.78 -0.49 6.01
C LEU A 105 -11.57 -1.50 7.13
N THR A 106 -11.42 -0.98 8.34
CA THR A 106 -11.27 -1.80 9.56
C THR A 106 -12.44 -1.54 10.51
N PHE A 107 -12.66 -2.49 11.41
CA PHE A 107 -13.49 -2.31 12.60
C PHE A 107 -12.70 -2.87 13.78
N LYS A 108 -12.29 -1.99 14.71
CA LYS A 108 -11.30 -2.32 15.73
C LYS A 108 -10.03 -2.88 15.03
N GLU A 109 -9.49 -3.98 15.53
CA GLU A 109 -8.29 -4.63 14.97
C GLU A 109 -8.55 -5.51 13.74
N LYS A 110 -9.82 -5.60 13.26
CA LYS A 110 -10.18 -6.48 12.14
C LYS A 110 -10.18 -5.72 10.82
N ILE A 111 -9.43 -6.21 9.85
CA ILE A 111 -9.49 -5.71 8.48
C ILE A 111 -10.70 -6.36 7.81
N LEU A 112 -11.63 -5.55 7.30
CA LEU A 112 -12.87 -6.02 6.68
C LEU A 112 -12.80 -6.04 5.17
N ARG A 113 -12.23 -4.96 4.60
CA ARG A 113 -12.08 -4.79 3.15
C ARG A 113 -10.82 -4.03 2.82
N SER A 114 -10.28 -4.28 1.65
CA SER A 114 -9.15 -3.53 1.13
C SER A 114 -9.26 -3.28 -0.37
N TRP A 115 -8.58 -2.22 -0.82
CA TRP A 115 -8.49 -1.81 -2.21
C TRP A 115 -7.10 -1.26 -2.49
N ILE A 116 -6.51 -1.71 -3.60
CA ILE A 116 -5.26 -1.20 -4.15
C ILE A 116 -5.55 -0.84 -5.61
N TYR A 117 -5.50 0.44 -5.93
CA TYR A 117 -5.79 0.92 -7.27
C TYR A 117 -4.53 1.38 -7.98
N LYS A 118 -4.32 0.87 -9.20
CA LYS A 118 -3.21 1.24 -10.09
C LYS A 118 -3.67 2.34 -11.05
N PRO A 119 -3.31 3.62 -10.84
CA PRO A 119 -3.84 4.74 -11.60
C PRO A 119 -3.59 4.67 -13.10
N LEU A 120 -2.37 4.31 -13.51
CA LEU A 120 -1.99 4.26 -14.93
C LEU A 120 -2.66 3.12 -15.69
N ASP A 121 -2.81 1.97 -15.03
CA ASP A 121 -3.41 0.78 -15.64
C ASP A 121 -4.93 0.74 -15.51
N LYS A 122 -5.51 1.59 -14.66
CA LYS A 122 -6.93 1.59 -14.27
C LYS A 122 -7.37 0.22 -13.72
N ILE A 123 -6.51 -0.44 -12.95
CA ILE A 123 -6.76 -1.75 -12.36
C ILE A 123 -7.11 -1.57 -10.88
N MET A 124 -8.25 -2.13 -10.49
CA MET A 124 -8.66 -2.25 -9.10
C MET A 124 -8.37 -3.66 -8.57
N CYS A 125 -7.51 -3.76 -7.58
CA CYS A 125 -7.32 -4.94 -6.77
C CYS A 125 -8.08 -4.75 -5.46
N SER A 126 -8.85 -5.75 -5.02
CA SER A 126 -9.64 -5.64 -3.79
C SER A 126 -9.72 -6.96 -3.06
N ALA A 127 -9.99 -6.89 -1.76
CA ALA A 127 -10.28 -8.08 -0.96
C ALA A 127 -11.40 -7.81 0.04
N ILE A 128 -12.15 -8.87 0.34
CA ILE A 128 -13.20 -8.87 1.34
C ILE A 128 -12.93 -10.05 2.27
N VAL A 129 -12.89 -9.80 3.56
CA VAL A 129 -12.57 -10.82 4.56
C VAL A 129 -13.52 -12.03 4.43
N ASN A 130 -12.93 -13.23 4.32
CA ASN A 130 -13.60 -14.52 4.10
C ASN A 130 -14.35 -14.67 2.75
N GLU A 131 -14.23 -13.74 1.82
CA GLU A 131 -14.85 -13.82 0.49
C GLU A 131 -13.84 -14.00 -0.63
N GLY A 132 -12.59 -13.56 -0.41
CA GLY A 132 -11.47 -13.68 -1.35
C GLY A 132 -10.92 -12.36 -1.85
N ALA A 133 -9.89 -12.47 -2.70
CA ALA A 133 -9.26 -11.37 -3.40
C ALA A 133 -9.69 -11.32 -4.86
N PHE A 134 -9.73 -10.11 -5.43
CA PHE A 134 -10.27 -9.86 -6.76
C PHE A 134 -9.40 -8.85 -7.51
N ILE A 135 -9.31 -9.00 -8.84
CA ILE A 135 -8.80 -7.99 -9.76
C ILE A 135 -9.90 -7.67 -10.76
N ASN A 136 -10.32 -6.40 -10.81
CA ASN A 136 -11.44 -5.95 -11.64
C ASN A 136 -12.65 -6.91 -11.52
N ASN A 137 -13.03 -7.23 -10.26
CA ASN A 137 -14.11 -8.15 -9.89
C ASN A 137 -13.89 -9.65 -10.25
N ASN A 138 -12.78 -10.03 -10.84
CA ASN A 138 -12.44 -11.43 -11.07
C ASN A 138 -11.69 -11.99 -9.86
N LYS A 139 -12.21 -13.07 -9.26
CA LYS A 139 -11.58 -13.72 -8.12
C LYS A 139 -10.22 -14.29 -8.51
N ILE A 140 -9.24 -14.10 -7.64
CA ILE A 140 -7.89 -14.61 -7.82
C ILE A 140 -7.50 -15.55 -6.67
N ILE A 141 -6.54 -16.41 -6.96
CA ILE A 141 -5.87 -17.26 -5.96
C ILE A 141 -4.38 -17.23 -6.29
N THR A 142 -3.56 -16.95 -5.28
CA THR A 142 -2.10 -16.94 -5.46
C THR A 142 -1.56 -18.33 -5.75
N LYS A 143 -0.52 -18.39 -6.56
CA LYS A 143 0.21 -19.61 -6.87
C LYS A 143 1.64 -19.46 -6.35
N GLY A 144 1.95 -20.17 -5.28
CA GLY A 144 3.31 -20.20 -4.74
C GLY A 144 4.17 -21.29 -5.42
N THR A 145 5.50 -21.15 -5.33
CA THR A 145 6.44 -22.24 -5.57
C THR A 145 6.87 -22.86 -4.24
N LYS A 146 7.21 -24.17 -4.29
CA LYS A 146 7.79 -24.89 -3.14
C LYS A 146 9.31 -24.93 -3.20
N ILE A 147 9.91 -24.41 -4.26
CA ILE A 147 11.35 -24.44 -4.52
C ILE A 147 11.90 -23.04 -4.20
N ILE A 148 12.72 -22.95 -3.18
CA ILE A 148 13.21 -21.65 -2.66
C ILE A 148 14.07 -20.92 -3.71
N GLU A 149 14.84 -21.64 -4.49
CA GLU A 149 15.71 -21.13 -5.54
C GLU A 149 14.95 -20.59 -6.76
N GLU A 150 13.66 -20.88 -6.86
CA GLU A 150 12.76 -20.33 -7.88
C GLU A 150 11.99 -19.10 -7.40
N THR A 151 12.08 -18.77 -6.11
CA THR A 151 11.30 -17.68 -5.56
C THR A 151 11.81 -16.30 -6.01
N ILE A 152 10.87 -15.43 -6.27
CA ILE A 152 11.11 -14.00 -6.56
C ILE A 152 10.45 -13.20 -5.44
N GLY A 153 11.17 -12.22 -4.87
CA GLY A 153 10.62 -11.43 -3.81
C GLY A 153 11.26 -10.07 -3.63
N SER A 154 10.88 -9.40 -2.57
CA SER A 154 11.46 -8.14 -2.16
C SER A 154 11.94 -8.17 -0.71
N ILE A 155 13.01 -7.42 -0.46
CA ILE A 155 13.55 -7.19 0.88
C ILE A 155 13.81 -5.70 1.03
N SER A 156 12.99 -5.03 1.84
CA SER A 156 13.22 -3.64 2.23
C SER A 156 14.22 -3.59 3.37
N THR A 157 15.36 -2.93 3.15
CA THR A 157 16.43 -2.82 4.17
C THR A 157 16.59 -1.40 4.71
N LYS A 158 15.75 -0.44 4.30
CA LYS A 158 15.94 1.00 4.59
C LYS A 158 15.98 1.28 6.09
N TYR A 159 15.12 0.63 6.87
CA TYR A 159 14.91 0.91 8.30
C TYR A 159 15.47 -0.17 9.24
N TRP A 160 16.24 -1.11 8.72
CA TRP A 160 16.83 -2.20 9.53
C TRP A 160 18.21 -1.81 10.06
N GLU A 161 18.55 -2.32 11.22
CA GLU A 161 19.88 -2.17 11.81
C GLU A 161 20.98 -2.72 10.88
N PRO A 162 22.17 -2.09 10.85
CA PRO A 162 23.24 -2.49 9.93
C PRO A 162 23.60 -3.96 9.99
N GLY A 163 23.73 -4.55 11.19
CA GLY A 163 24.08 -5.96 11.36
C GLY A 163 23.03 -6.93 10.83
N PHE A 164 21.76 -6.54 10.79
CA PHE A 164 20.69 -7.35 10.19
C PHE A 164 20.69 -7.23 8.67
N LYS A 165 21.00 -6.04 8.14
CA LYS A 165 21.15 -5.82 6.69
C LYS A 165 22.23 -6.75 6.09
N ASP A 166 23.34 -6.95 6.80
CA ASP A 166 24.42 -7.81 6.30
C ASP A 166 24.03 -9.29 6.31
N LYS A 167 23.29 -9.74 7.34
CA LYS A 167 22.71 -11.09 7.34
C LYS A 167 21.73 -11.28 6.15
N LEU A 168 20.87 -10.32 5.88
CA LEU A 168 19.93 -10.40 4.76
C LEU A 168 20.63 -10.47 3.39
N LYS A 169 21.81 -9.88 3.22
CA LYS A 169 22.59 -10.00 1.98
C LYS A 169 22.96 -11.44 1.65
N ILE A 170 23.27 -12.25 2.69
CA ILE A 170 23.60 -13.68 2.52
C ILE A 170 22.38 -14.43 1.98
N PHE A 171 21.21 -14.15 2.55
CA PHE A 171 19.96 -14.81 2.12
C PHE A 171 19.52 -14.44 0.71
N LYS A 172 19.87 -13.24 0.20
CA LYS A 172 19.51 -12.86 -1.17
C LYS A 172 19.99 -13.84 -2.23
N ASN A 173 21.10 -14.51 -2.02
CA ASN A 173 21.67 -15.47 -2.96
C ASN A 173 20.93 -16.82 -3.00
N ILE A 174 20.01 -17.07 -2.07
CA ILE A 174 19.22 -18.30 -2.02
C ILE A 174 18.05 -18.21 -3.00
N PHE A 175 17.54 -17.00 -3.24
CA PHE A 175 16.39 -16.74 -4.08
C PHE A 175 16.79 -16.51 -5.53
N LYS A 176 15.88 -16.81 -6.45
CA LYS A 176 16.08 -16.54 -7.88
C LYS A 176 16.29 -15.05 -8.14
N GLU A 177 15.50 -14.21 -7.50
CA GLU A 177 15.56 -12.76 -7.67
C GLU A 177 15.05 -12.03 -6.42
N VAL A 178 15.76 -10.97 -6.02
CA VAL A 178 15.34 -10.08 -4.94
C VAL A 178 15.47 -8.64 -5.41
N ASN A 179 14.35 -8.01 -5.68
CA ASN A 179 14.27 -6.61 -6.07
C ASN A 179 13.06 -5.94 -5.40
N SER A 180 13.03 -4.62 -5.35
CA SER A 180 11.88 -3.86 -4.83
C SER A 180 11.38 -2.88 -5.88
N TYR A 181 10.06 -2.77 -5.98
CA TYR A 181 9.39 -1.75 -6.78
C TYR A 181 9.43 -0.36 -6.14
N ARG A 182 9.75 -0.26 -4.85
CA ARG A 182 9.59 0.96 -4.04
C ARG A 182 8.16 1.50 -4.08
N CYS A 183 7.22 0.60 -4.15
CA CYS A 183 5.78 0.78 -4.09
C CYS A 183 5.23 -0.51 -3.53
N ILE A 184 4.78 -0.48 -2.28
CA ILE A 184 4.41 -1.70 -1.57
C ILE A 184 3.10 -2.29 -2.08
N GLY A 185 2.19 -1.46 -2.56
CA GLY A 185 0.95 -1.91 -3.18
C GLY A 185 1.19 -2.81 -4.39
N PHE A 186 2.17 -2.46 -5.25
CA PHE A 186 2.58 -3.32 -6.38
C PHE A 186 3.20 -4.62 -5.90
N GLU A 187 3.95 -4.60 -4.79
CA GLU A 187 4.53 -5.83 -4.23
C GLU A 187 3.43 -6.77 -3.72
N TYR A 188 2.44 -6.24 -3.00
CA TYR A 188 1.30 -7.01 -2.52
C TYR A 188 0.44 -7.58 -3.67
N ILE A 189 0.20 -6.79 -4.72
CA ILE A 189 -0.51 -7.27 -5.90
C ILE A 189 0.22 -8.45 -6.52
N ASP A 190 1.53 -8.32 -6.75
CA ASP A 190 2.32 -9.38 -7.38
C ASP A 190 2.43 -10.65 -6.51
N ILE A 191 2.40 -10.52 -5.17
CA ILE A 191 2.30 -11.68 -4.27
C ILE A 191 0.92 -12.33 -4.42
N GLY A 192 -0.14 -11.54 -4.40
CA GLY A 192 -1.51 -12.04 -4.52
C GLY A 192 -1.81 -12.76 -5.84
N ILE A 193 -1.14 -12.40 -6.94
CA ILE A 193 -1.28 -13.08 -8.25
C ILE A 193 -0.21 -14.13 -8.51
N GLY A 194 0.76 -14.28 -7.61
CA GLY A 194 1.82 -15.29 -7.72
C GLY A 194 3.01 -14.91 -8.61
N ASN A 195 3.13 -13.64 -9.02
CA ASN A 195 4.33 -13.14 -9.74
C ASN A 195 5.52 -12.94 -8.79
N ARG A 196 5.24 -12.74 -7.50
CA ARG A 196 6.20 -12.74 -6.40
C ARG A 196 5.78 -13.74 -5.34
N ASN A 197 6.75 -14.21 -4.57
CA ASN A 197 6.52 -15.22 -3.56
C ASN A 197 6.58 -14.66 -2.13
N PHE A 198 7.33 -13.57 -1.92
CA PHE A 198 7.48 -12.97 -0.61
C PHE A 198 7.84 -11.47 -0.67
N ALA A 199 7.58 -10.77 0.44
CA ALA A 199 8.15 -9.48 0.77
C ALA A 199 8.60 -9.49 2.23
N ILE A 200 9.83 -9.02 2.52
CA ILE A 200 10.33 -8.79 3.87
C ILE A 200 10.45 -7.30 4.08
N LEU A 201 9.73 -6.79 5.07
CA LEU A 201 9.50 -5.37 5.26
C LEU A 201 9.97 -4.94 6.65
N SER A 202 10.36 -3.68 6.82
CA SER A 202 10.99 -3.19 8.05
C SER A 202 10.26 -2.03 8.73
N LYS A 203 9.45 -1.26 7.99
CA LYS A 203 8.61 -0.20 8.54
C LYS A 203 7.17 -0.55 8.22
N LEU A 204 6.35 -0.73 9.24
CA LEU A 204 4.97 -1.21 9.08
C LEU A 204 3.96 -0.08 9.34
N SER A 205 4.01 1.00 8.54
CA SER A 205 2.98 2.02 8.58
C SER A 205 1.63 1.41 8.20
N PRO A 206 0.55 1.66 8.95
CA PRO A 206 -0.74 1.00 8.70
C PRO A 206 -1.27 1.16 7.28
N TRP A 207 -1.14 2.35 6.71
CA TRP A 207 -1.64 2.67 5.37
C TRP A 207 -0.87 1.95 4.25
N ASP A 208 0.42 1.65 4.45
CA ASP A 208 1.24 0.87 3.53
C ASP A 208 0.86 -0.62 3.55
N HIS A 209 0.43 -1.15 4.71
CA HIS A 209 0.40 -2.60 4.94
C HIS A 209 -1.01 -3.17 5.09
N ILE A 210 -1.90 -2.54 5.85
CA ILE A 210 -3.24 -3.09 6.11
C ILE A 210 -4.00 -3.46 4.82
N PRO A 211 -4.02 -2.61 3.77
CA PRO A 211 -4.69 -2.98 2.53
C PRO A 211 -4.09 -4.20 1.84
N GLY A 212 -2.76 -4.27 1.80
CA GLY A 212 -2.03 -5.35 1.14
C GLY A 212 -2.09 -6.68 1.88
N ILE A 213 -2.04 -6.64 3.22
CA ILE A 213 -2.15 -7.84 4.08
C ILE A 213 -3.46 -8.57 3.82
N LEU A 214 -4.60 -7.87 3.83
CA LEU A 214 -5.88 -8.52 3.55
C LEU A 214 -5.91 -9.08 2.13
N PHE A 215 -5.41 -8.33 1.14
CA PHE A 215 -5.38 -8.80 -0.25
C PHE A 215 -4.60 -10.11 -0.41
N VAL A 216 -3.42 -10.20 0.22
CA VAL A 216 -2.59 -11.40 0.17
C VAL A 216 -3.24 -12.57 0.91
N ARG A 217 -3.78 -12.34 2.12
CA ARG A 217 -4.49 -13.39 2.90
C ARG A 217 -5.66 -13.97 2.12
N GLU A 218 -6.48 -13.12 1.56
CA GLU A 218 -7.68 -13.52 0.82
C GLU A 218 -7.36 -14.12 -0.56
N ALA A 219 -6.17 -13.86 -1.12
CA ALA A 219 -5.65 -14.57 -2.27
C ALA A 219 -5.08 -15.96 -1.93
N GLY A 220 -4.99 -16.34 -0.65
CA GLY A 220 -4.45 -17.63 -0.20
C GLY A 220 -2.97 -17.59 0.21
N GLY A 221 -2.38 -16.41 0.33
CA GLY A 221 -1.06 -16.20 0.93
C GLY A 221 -1.11 -16.10 2.45
N ALA A 222 0.01 -15.77 3.06
CA ALA A 222 0.13 -15.57 4.50
C ALA A 222 1.01 -14.35 4.80
N ASP A 223 0.79 -13.75 5.95
CA ASP A 223 1.70 -12.79 6.55
C ASP A 223 2.19 -13.33 7.89
N ILE A 224 3.41 -13.00 8.24
CA ILE A 224 4.09 -13.47 9.45
C ILE A 224 4.78 -12.26 10.08
N ASP A 225 4.49 -12.02 11.34
CA ASP A 225 5.29 -11.11 12.16
C ASP A 225 6.55 -11.84 12.61
N LEU A 226 7.70 -11.20 12.44
CA LEU A 226 9.01 -11.78 12.79
C LEU A 226 9.50 -11.32 14.17
N ILE A 227 8.71 -10.58 14.93
CA ILE A 227 9.08 -10.03 16.24
C ILE A 227 8.20 -10.65 17.32
#